data_a4d2007fc8d521dc2cf620caa1a4fae3
#
_entry.id   a4d2007fc8d521dc2cf620caa1a4fae3
#
_cell.length_a   1.000
_cell.length_b   1.000
_cell.length_c   1.000
_cell.angle_alpha   90.00
_cell.angle_beta   90.00
_cell.angle_gamma   90.00
#
_symmetry.space_group_name_H-M   'P 1'
#
loop_
_entity.id
_entity.type
_entity.pdbx_description
1 polymer ?
#
loop_
_entity_poly.entity_id
_entity_poly.type
_entity_poly.pdbx_seq_one_letter_code
_entity_poly.pdbx_strand_id
1 'polypeptide(L)'
;MVDGLSEEERKKAWIYVLFADMDPSVHPLWGEEWLGRVVDDYGGYDVGGERREWLEELMKQKEWQIKGVFDYVYALSRCYDTHAPYIAIMEDDIIFAHDWFQRTISALSKIESLSQNPEDKFYNWIYLRLFYTETFQSWSEEVDFWYRHRYFLLFLVAPLCTITALIFVRSKIGEKRKAGGWLDNWTIFVIGVVVVPAFITLGFMVGKHNLPWWEFRGTEVVKMNSGGCCTQAMVFPREQVEGLRSYLTGRGSGQTDLMIEDYAGNEGMERLALGKQAVQHVGAKSSRGDNQINAMSTWAFHFEEYDKVSLFGNSLYEES
;
A
#
# COMPACT_ATOMS: atom_id res chain seq x y z
N MET A 1 6.98 -8.43 13.68
CA MET A 1 5.73 -7.86 14.24
C MET A 1 5.82 -7.69 15.76
N VAL A 2 5.84 -8.77 16.55
CA VAL A 2 5.73 -8.70 18.02
C VAL A 2 6.97 -8.11 18.70
N ASP A 3 8.16 -8.37 18.19
CA ASP A 3 9.42 -7.81 18.74
C ASP A 3 9.49 -6.28 18.76
N GLY A 4 8.70 -5.62 17.90
CA GLY A 4 8.58 -4.17 17.88
C GLY A 4 7.52 -3.60 18.82
N LEU A 5 6.85 -4.43 19.63
CA LEU A 5 5.82 -3.99 20.58
C LEU A 5 6.37 -3.89 22.00
N SER A 6 6.18 -2.76 22.66
CA SER A 6 6.31 -2.67 24.10
C SER A 6 5.25 -3.54 24.80
N GLU A 7 5.45 -3.85 26.09
CA GLU A 7 4.47 -4.61 26.85
C GLU A 7 3.08 -3.94 26.92
N GLU A 8 3.06 -2.61 26.95
CA GLU A 8 1.81 -1.83 26.95
C GLU A 8 1.10 -1.88 25.59
N GLU A 9 1.84 -1.89 24.49
CA GLU A 9 1.28 -2.01 23.14
C GLU A 9 0.80 -3.43 22.89
N ARG A 10 1.55 -4.44 23.32
CA ARG A 10 1.16 -5.85 23.20
C ARG A 10 -0.19 -6.12 23.88
N LYS A 11 -0.47 -5.52 25.03
CA LYS A 11 -1.75 -5.64 25.75
C LYS A 11 -2.93 -5.02 24.98
N LYS A 12 -2.68 -4.11 24.04
CA LYS A 12 -3.70 -3.45 23.22
C LYS A 12 -4.04 -4.21 21.92
N ALA A 13 -3.27 -5.24 21.58
CA ALA A 13 -3.44 -6.02 20.38
C ALA A 13 -3.81 -7.48 20.74
N TRP A 14 -4.93 -7.96 20.23
CA TRP A 14 -5.24 -9.38 20.17
C TRP A 14 -4.76 -9.96 18.85
N ILE A 15 -3.89 -10.96 18.90
CA ILE A 15 -3.19 -11.50 17.75
C ILE A 15 -3.62 -12.94 17.52
N TYR A 16 -4.16 -13.19 16.32
CA TYR A 16 -4.53 -14.52 15.86
C TYR A 16 -3.69 -14.91 14.64
N VAL A 17 -3.15 -16.12 14.63
CA VAL A 17 -2.46 -16.69 13.47
C VAL A 17 -3.32 -17.76 12.82
N LEU A 18 -3.76 -17.51 11.59
CA LEU A 18 -4.49 -18.51 10.78
C LEU A 18 -3.48 -19.32 9.95
N PHE A 19 -3.37 -20.59 10.22
CA PHE A 19 -2.73 -21.55 9.33
C PHE A 19 -3.75 -21.97 8.28
N ALA A 20 -3.70 -21.34 7.13
CA ALA A 20 -4.70 -21.44 6.07
C ALA A 20 -4.55 -22.74 5.25
N ASP A 21 -4.52 -23.88 5.94
CA ASP A 21 -4.46 -25.23 5.38
C ASP A 21 -5.50 -26.14 6.04
N MET A 22 -5.90 -27.21 5.33
CA MET A 22 -6.81 -28.22 5.86
C MET A 22 -6.15 -29.10 6.94
N ASP A 23 -4.84 -29.27 6.84
CA ASP A 23 -3.99 -29.85 7.86
C ASP A 23 -2.92 -28.84 8.26
N PRO A 24 -3.19 -28.02 9.28
CA PRO A 24 -2.24 -27.01 9.73
C PRO A 24 -0.91 -27.59 10.23
N SER A 25 -0.86 -28.92 10.54
CA SER A 25 0.36 -29.61 10.99
C SER A 25 1.45 -29.70 9.93
N VAL A 26 1.12 -29.47 8.67
CA VAL A 26 2.11 -29.41 7.57
C VAL A 26 2.96 -28.15 7.62
N HIS A 27 2.51 -27.13 8.35
CA HIS A 27 3.25 -25.89 8.48
C HIS A 27 4.36 -26.01 9.52
N PRO A 28 5.63 -25.62 9.23
CA PRO A 28 6.78 -25.80 10.12
C PRO A 28 6.62 -25.17 11.51
N LEU A 29 5.82 -24.12 11.63
CA LEU A 29 5.59 -23.40 12.89
C LEU A 29 4.42 -23.95 13.70
N TRP A 30 3.68 -24.95 13.19
CA TRP A 30 2.55 -25.52 13.90
C TRP A 30 3.02 -26.30 15.15
N GLY A 31 2.44 -25.97 16.28
CA GLY A 31 2.74 -26.65 17.55
C GLY A 31 4.05 -26.22 18.22
N GLU A 32 4.75 -25.24 17.66
CA GLU A 32 5.93 -24.67 18.30
C GLU A 32 5.57 -23.99 19.63
N GLU A 33 6.25 -24.34 20.71
CA GLU A 33 5.95 -23.83 22.06
C GLU A 33 6.02 -22.31 22.16
N TRP A 34 6.90 -21.66 21.40
CA TRP A 34 7.05 -20.21 21.43
C TRP A 34 5.85 -19.48 20.83
N LEU A 35 5.14 -20.11 19.88
CA LEU A 35 4.00 -19.48 19.18
C LEU A 35 2.90 -19.08 20.19
N GLY A 36 2.51 -19.99 21.07
CA GLY A 36 1.51 -19.72 22.12
C GLY A 36 1.97 -18.73 23.20
N ARG A 37 3.26 -18.33 23.20
CA ARG A 37 3.77 -17.26 24.09
C ARG A 37 3.71 -15.88 23.43
N VAL A 38 3.66 -15.86 22.09
CA VAL A 38 3.79 -14.64 21.28
C VAL A 38 2.44 -14.13 20.80
N VAL A 39 1.50 -15.06 20.48
CA VAL A 39 0.16 -14.73 20.00
C VAL A 39 -0.91 -15.11 21.05
N ASP A 40 -2.11 -14.55 20.94
CA ASP A 40 -3.20 -14.82 21.86
C ASP A 40 -3.95 -16.10 21.49
N ASP A 41 -4.03 -16.41 20.20
CA ASP A 41 -4.62 -17.64 19.67
C ASP A 41 -4.04 -17.97 18.28
N TYR A 42 -4.07 -19.23 17.91
CA TYR A 42 -3.72 -19.69 16.57
C TYR A 42 -4.48 -20.95 16.21
N GLY A 43 -4.73 -21.18 14.93
CA GLY A 43 -5.44 -22.38 14.48
C GLY A 43 -5.55 -22.50 12.98
N GLY A 44 -6.05 -23.66 12.55
CA GLY A 44 -6.53 -23.89 11.19
C GLY A 44 -8.00 -23.52 11.04
N TYR A 45 -8.63 -24.07 10.01
CA TYR A 45 -10.07 -23.87 9.83
C TYR A 45 -10.89 -24.74 10.80
N ASP A 46 -11.74 -24.07 11.58
CA ASP A 46 -12.76 -24.75 12.40
C ASP A 46 -14.01 -24.95 11.53
N VAL A 47 -13.94 -25.88 10.59
CA VAL A 47 -15.03 -26.23 9.69
C VAL A 47 -15.19 -27.74 9.60
N GLY A 48 -16.42 -28.21 9.61
CA GLY A 48 -16.76 -29.65 9.50
C GLY A 48 -17.74 -29.95 8.37
N GLY A 49 -18.02 -31.22 8.17
CA GLY A 49 -19.02 -31.72 7.22
C GLY A 49 -18.78 -31.25 5.78
N GLU A 50 -19.87 -30.88 5.10
CA GLU A 50 -19.86 -30.48 3.69
C GLU A 50 -18.90 -29.29 3.41
N ARG A 51 -18.72 -28.40 4.37
CA ARG A 51 -17.83 -27.25 4.17
C ARG A 51 -16.35 -27.63 4.17
N ARG A 52 -15.99 -28.65 4.95
CA ARG A 52 -14.65 -29.21 4.93
C ARG A 52 -14.37 -29.91 3.60
N GLU A 53 -15.29 -30.77 3.13
CA GLU A 53 -15.18 -31.44 1.85
C GLU A 53 -15.07 -30.48 0.68
N TRP A 54 -15.85 -29.39 0.72
CA TRP A 54 -15.80 -28.33 -0.26
C TRP A 54 -14.42 -27.62 -0.30
N LEU A 55 -13.83 -27.31 0.85
CA LEU A 55 -12.49 -26.70 0.91
C LEU A 55 -11.40 -27.64 0.40
N GLU A 56 -11.47 -28.92 0.77
CA GLU A 56 -10.54 -29.94 0.28
C GLU A 56 -10.59 -30.07 -1.25
N GLU A 57 -11.79 -30.01 -1.84
CA GLU A 57 -11.94 -30.00 -3.28
C GLU A 57 -11.41 -28.74 -3.94
N LEU A 58 -11.64 -27.55 -3.36
CA LEU A 58 -11.06 -26.31 -3.87
C LEU A 58 -9.52 -26.36 -3.92
N MET A 59 -8.89 -26.85 -2.85
CA MET A 59 -7.43 -26.99 -2.80
C MET A 59 -6.92 -27.97 -3.84
N LYS A 60 -7.63 -29.11 -4.03
CA LYS A 60 -7.29 -30.12 -5.03
C LYS A 60 -7.42 -29.57 -6.46
N GLN A 61 -8.47 -28.79 -6.73
CA GLN A 61 -8.70 -28.15 -8.02
C GLN A 61 -7.84 -26.89 -8.23
N LYS A 62 -7.13 -26.42 -7.19
CA LYS A 62 -6.32 -25.20 -7.20
C LYS A 62 -7.14 -23.92 -7.48
N GLU A 63 -8.36 -23.88 -6.95
CA GLU A 63 -9.26 -22.73 -7.07
C GLU A 63 -8.86 -21.61 -6.11
N TRP A 64 -7.65 -21.07 -6.31
CA TRP A 64 -7.00 -20.14 -5.39
C TRP A 64 -7.75 -18.82 -5.17
N GLN A 65 -8.54 -18.38 -6.16
CA GLN A 65 -9.33 -17.15 -6.01
C GLN A 65 -10.50 -17.34 -5.04
N ILE A 66 -11.18 -18.50 -5.10
CA ILE A 66 -12.25 -18.82 -4.18
C ILE A 66 -11.69 -19.03 -2.77
N LYS A 67 -10.60 -19.80 -2.69
CA LYS A 67 -9.92 -20.06 -1.42
C LYS A 67 -9.41 -18.76 -0.76
N GLY A 68 -8.77 -17.87 -1.51
CA GLY A 68 -8.27 -16.60 -0.97
C GLY A 68 -9.36 -15.70 -0.41
N VAL A 69 -10.53 -15.65 -1.06
CA VAL A 69 -11.70 -14.95 -0.53
C VAL A 69 -12.20 -15.60 0.76
N PHE A 70 -12.27 -16.95 0.77
CA PHE A 70 -12.65 -17.69 1.97
C PHE A 70 -11.70 -17.42 3.15
N ASP A 71 -10.40 -17.52 2.92
CA ASP A 71 -9.36 -17.28 3.93
C ASP A 71 -9.49 -15.88 4.55
N TYR A 72 -9.68 -14.89 3.69
CA TYR A 72 -9.81 -13.49 4.12
C TYR A 72 -11.07 -13.26 4.95
N VAL A 73 -12.21 -13.80 4.50
CA VAL A 73 -13.48 -13.72 5.24
C VAL A 73 -13.39 -14.48 6.56
N TYR A 74 -12.72 -15.63 6.58
CA TYR A 74 -12.52 -16.43 7.80
C TYR A 74 -11.70 -15.64 8.82
N ALA A 75 -10.55 -15.08 8.41
CA ALA A 75 -9.69 -14.26 9.27
C ALA A 75 -10.43 -13.02 9.81
N LEU A 76 -11.15 -12.30 8.94
CA LEU A 76 -11.99 -11.17 9.36
C LEU A 76 -13.03 -11.57 10.39
N SER A 77 -13.65 -12.75 10.22
CA SER A 77 -14.68 -13.25 11.15
C SER A 77 -14.10 -13.55 12.53
N ARG A 78 -12.95 -14.22 12.59
CA ARG A 78 -12.27 -14.54 13.86
C ARG A 78 -11.91 -13.27 14.64
N CYS A 79 -11.39 -12.27 13.96
CA CYS A 79 -11.08 -10.98 14.58
C CYS A 79 -12.34 -10.19 14.95
N TYR A 80 -13.40 -10.26 14.16
CA TYR A 80 -14.67 -9.59 14.44
C TYR A 80 -15.30 -10.06 15.76
N ASP A 81 -15.18 -11.33 16.10
CA ASP A 81 -15.74 -11.92 17.31
C ASP A 81 -15.06 -11.40 18.60
N THR A 82 -13.89 -10.78 18.51
CA THR A 82 -13.18 -10.19 19.64
C THR A 82 -13.76 -8.85 20.11
N HIS A 83 -14.67 -8.25 19.38
CA HIS A 83 -15.22 -6.91 19.61
C HIS A 83 -14.21 -5.76 19.59
N ALA A 84 -13.00 -5.97 19.07
CA ALA A 84 -12.03 -4.90 18.87
C ALA A 84 -12.58 -3.81 17.95
N PRO A 85 -12.29 -2.51 18.18
CA PRO A 85 -12.79 -1.41 17.34
C PRO A 85 -12.18 -1.41 15.95
N TYR A 86 -10.99 -1.96 15.80
CA TYR A 86 -10.26 -2.09 14.53
C TYR A 86 -9.80 -3.51 14.33
N ILE A 87 -9.82 -3.97 13.07
CA ILE A 87 -9.39 -5.30 12.68
C ILE A 87 -8.29 -5.15 11.63
N ALA A 88 -7.10 -5.68 11.93
CA ALA A 88 -5.97 -5.68 11.02
C ALA A 88 -5.80 -7.08 10.40
N ILE A 89 -5.80 -7.16 9.07
CA ILE A 89 -5.43 -8.37 8.34
C ILE A 89 -4.02 -8.17 7.77
N MET A 90 -3.15 -9.12 8.09
CA MET A 90 -1.73 -9.12 7.71
C MET A 90 -1.41 -10.41 6.96
N GLU A 91 -0.68 -10.31 5.85
CA GLU A 91 -0.14 -11.48 5.14
C GLU A 91 1.19 -11.93 5.78
N ASP A 92 1.65 -13.14 5.47
CA ASP A 92 2.83 -13.75 6.08
C ASP A 92 4.16 -13.35 5.42
N ASP A 93 4.10 -12.74 4.24
CA ASP A 93 5.26 -12.32 3.45
C ASP A 93 5.59 -10.82 3.61
N ILE A 94 5.48 -10.32 4.83
CA ILE A 94 5.71 -8.93 5.18
C ILE A 94 6.71 -8.77 6.33
N ILE A 95 7.42 -7.64 6.34
CA ILE A 95 8.23 -7.18 7.47
C ILE A 95 7.69 -5.85 8.00
N PHE A 96 7.91 -5.61 9.28
CA PHE A 96 7.37 -4.45 9.99
C PHE A 96 8.49 -3.47 10.34
N ALA A 97 8.22 -2.17 10.22
CA ALA A 97 9.03 -1.13 10.83
C ALA A 97 8.97 -1.24 12.36
N HIS A 98 10.02 -0.82 13.06
CA HIS A 98 10.10 -0.93 14.52
C HIS A 98 8.92 -0.24 15.23
N ASP A 99 8.49 0.91 14.74
CA ASP A 99 7.40 1.74 15.30
C ASP A 99 6.05 1.55 14.59
N TRP A 100 5.86 0.43 13.88
CA TRP A 100 4.68 0.16 13.06
C TRP A 100 3.34 0.33 13.83
N PHE A 101 3.31 -0.13 15.09
CA PHE A 101 2.10 -0.09 15.91
C PHE A 101 1.77 1.34 16.34
N GLN A 102 2.77 2.10 16.78
CA GLN A 102 2.61 3.51 17.16
C GLN A 102 2.14 4.35 15.97
N ARG A 103 2.74 4.18 14.79
CA ARG A 103 2.28 4.84 13.55
C ARG A 103 0.83 4.50 13.26
N THR A 104 0.46 3.23 13.40
CA THR A 104 -0.92 2.80 13.13
C THR A 104 -1.91 3.42 14.10
N ILE A 105 -1.64 3.37 15.40
CA ILE A 105 -2.53 3.94 16.43
C ILE A 105 -2.63 5.46 16.31
N SER A 106 -1.51 6.15 16.04
CA SER A 106 -1.50 7.59 15.82
C SER A 106 -2.36 7.97 14.62
N ALA A 107 -2.22 7.25 13.50
CA ALA A 107 -3.03 7.46 12.30
C ALA A 107 -4.52 7.23 12.55
N LEU A 108 -4.89 6.15 13.26
CA LEU A 108 -6.28 5.87 13.61
C LEU A 108 -6.87 6.97 14.49
N SER A 109 -6.15 7.42 15.52
CA SER A 109 -6.56 8.54 16.37
C SER A 109 -6.72 9.84 15.56
N LYS A 110 -5.85 10.06 14.57
CA LYS A 110 -5.97 11.19 13.66
C LYS A 110 -7.21 11.10 12.78
N ILE A 111 -7.50 9.92 12.23
CA ILE A 111 -8.71 9.67 11.43
C ILE A 111 -9.95 9.93 12.30
N GLU A 112 -10.01 9.38 13.52
CA GLU A 112 -11.12 9.61 14.44
C GLU A 112 -11.34 11.11 14.72
N SER A 113 -10.27 11.86 14.91
CA SER A 113 -10.35 13.31 15.14
C SER A 113 -10.87 14.11 13.94
N LEU A 114 -10.72 13.57 12.72
CA LEU A 114 -11.10 14.17 11.44
C LEU A 114 -12.39 13.55 10.85
N SER A 115 -13.08 12.70 11.58
CA SER A 115 -14.25 11.93 11.13
C SER A 115 -15.47 12.15 12.03
N GLN A 116 -15.54 13.30 12.72
CA GLN A 116 -16.58 13.55 13.72
C GLN A 116 -17.95 13.87 13.12
N ASN A 117 -17.99 14.37 11.89
CA ASN A 117 -19.22 14.76 11.20
C ASN A 117 -19.30 14.09 9.83
N PRO A 118 -20.53 13.85 9.29
CA PRO A 118 -20.70 13.28 7.96
C PRO A 118 -20.07 14.08 6.80
N GLU A 119 -19.83 15.38 7.01
CA GLU A 119 -19.19 16.26 6.04
C GLU A 119 -17.66 16.23 6.13
N ASP A 120 -17.11 15.54 7.12
CA ASP A 120 -15.67 15.47 7.34
C ASP A 120 -15.00 14.57 6.28
N LYS A 121 -13.77 14.94 5.91
CA LYS A 121 -12.98 14.32 4.84
C LYS A 121 -12.79 12.81 5.00
N PHE A 122 -12.79 12.29 6.23
CA PHE A 122 -12.54 10.89 6.53
C PHE A 122 -13.70 10.21 7.27
N TYR A 123 -14.91 10.74 7.17
CA TYR A 123 -16.05 10.21 7.90
C TYR A 123 -16.41 8.77 7.51
N ASN A 124 -16.42 8.46 6.21
CA ASN A 124 -16.78 7.13 5.68
C ASN A 124 -15.57 6.51 4.98
N TRP A 125 -14.82 5.68 5.67
CA TRP A 125 -13.64 5.02 5.12
C TRP A 125 -13.68 3.51 5.33
N ILE A 126 -13.09 2.76 4.38
CA ILE A 126 -13.11 1.29 4.40
C ILE A 126 -11.87 0.71 5.09
N TYR A 127 -10.69 1.22 4.79
CA TYR A 127 -9.44 0.71 5.33
C TYR A 127 -8.37 1.79 5.50
N LEU A 128 -7.40 1.49 6.38
CA LEU A 128 -6.10 2.14 6.47
C LEU A 128 -5.03 1.14 6.02
N ARG A 129 -4.34 1.39 4.92
CA ARG A 129 -3.22 0.56 4.47
C ARG A 129 -1.94 0.93 5.20
N LEU A 130 -1.24 -0.09 5.72
CA LEU A 130 0.07 0.06 6.34
C LEU A 130 1.21 -0.11 5.33
N PHE A 131 0.90 -0.75 4.21
CA PHE A 131 1.74 -0.96 3.05
C PHE A 131 1.05 -0.50 1.77
N TYR A 132 1.78 0.15 0.89
CA TYR A 132 1.45 0.38 -0.51
C TYR A 132 2.73 0.67 -1.29
N THR A 133 2.72 0.41 -2.61
CA THR A 133 3.79 0.89 -3.47
C THR A 133 3.47 2.28 -4.01
N GLU A 134 4.43 3.17 -3.97
CA GLU A 134 4.27 4.57 -4.40
C GLU A 134 3.95 4.68 -5.90
N THR A 135 4.36 3.69 -6.71
CA THR A 135 4.09 3.67 -8.16
C THR A 135 2.62 3.43 -8.51
N PHE A 136 1.84 2.82 -7.62
CA PHE A 136 0.39 2.64 -7.83
C PHE A 136 -0.44 3.88 -7.52
N GLN A 137 0.16 4.90 -6.91
CA GLN A 137 -0.50 6.18 -6.69
C GLN A 137 -0.45 7.00 -7.97
N SER A 138 -1.36 6.75 -8.89
CA SER A 138 -1.51 7.57 -10.07
C SER A 138 -1.83 9.03 -9.70
N TRP A 139 -1.51 9.94 -10.58
CA TRP A 139 -1.89 11.34 -10.49
C TRP A 139 -3.41 11.41 -10.48
N SER A 140 -3.97 11.66 -9.34
CA SER A 140 -5.33 11.39 -8.87
C SER A 140 -6.49 11.74 -9.81
N GLU A 141 -7.64 11.14 -9.52
CA GLU A 141 -8.94 11.39 -10.13
C GLU A 141 -9.37 12.87 -10.07
N GLU A 142 -9.01 13.61 -9.02
CA GLU A 142 -9.27 15.05 -8.90
C GLU A 142 -8.48 15.88 -9.92
N VAL A 143 -7.32 15.37 -10.36
CA VAL A 143 -6.50 15.97 -11.40
C VAL A 143 -6.79 15.35 -12.77
N ASP A 144 -7.77 14.43 -12.86
CA ASP A 144 -8.02 13.63 -14.07
C ASP A 144 -8.34 14.50 -15.30
N PHE A 145 -9.09 15.57 -15.13
CA PHE A 145 -9.31 16.55 -16.19
C PHE A 145 -7.99 17.18 -16.67
N TRP A 146 -7.11 17.54 -15.73
CA TRP A 146 -5.80 18.10 -16.02
C TRP A 146 -4.86 17.05 -16.57
N TYR A 147 -4.92 15.82 -16.04
CA TYR A 147 -4.13 14.70 -16.46
C TYR A 147 -4.50 14.26 -17.88
N ARG A 148 -5.78 14.06 -18.19
CA ARG A 148 -6.23 13.62 -19.50
C ARG A 148 -6.11 14.69 -20.57
N HIS A 149 -6.30 15.96 -20.24
CA HIS A 149 -6.38 17.04 -21.24
C HIS A 149 -5.14 17.93 -21.25
N ARG A 150 -4.37 17.99 -20.17
CA ARG A 150 -3.25 18.94 -20.02
C ARG A 150 -1.87 18.31 -19.97
N TYR A 151 -1.72 17.00 -19.68
CA TYR A 151 -0.42 16.39 -19.90
C TYR A 151 0.01 16.51 -21.37
N PHE A 152 -0.94 16.40 -22.31
CA PHE A 152 -0.68 16.64 -23.73
C PHE A 152 -0.16 18.06 -23.98
N LEU A 153 -0.75 19.08 -23.34
CA LEU A 153 -0.24 20.44 -23.40
C LEU A 153 1.15 20.57 -22.79
N LEU A 154 1.46 19.84 -21.70
CA LEU A 154 2.78 19.84 -21.11
C LEU A 154 3.83 19.29 -22.07
N PHE A 155 3.51 18.21 -22.80
CA PHE A 155 4.38 17.62 -23.83
C PHE A 155 4.58 18.50 -25.07
N LEU A 156 3.71 19.47 -25.30
CA LEU A 156 3.87 20.46 -26.39
C LEU A 156 4.52 21.75 -25.88
N VAL A 157 4.02 22.30 -24.78
CA VAL A 157 4.42 23.63 -24.28
C VAL A 157 5.81 23.60 -23.69
N ALA A 158 6.15 22.62 -22.84
CA ALA A 158 7.45 22.58 -22.18
C ALA A 158 8.63 22.41 -23.18
N PRO A 159 8.58 21.50 -24.17
CA PRO A 159 9.59 21.45 -25.24
C PRO A 159 9.71 22.76 -26.02
N LEU A 160 8.58 23.34 -26.42
CA LEU A 160 8.58 24.59 -27.19
C LEU A 160 9.17 25.75 -26.38
N CYS A 161 8.79 25.92 -25.12
CA CYS A 161 9.37 26.91 -24.23
C CYS A 161 10.86 26.69 -24.02
N THR A 162 11.30 25.43 -23.85
CA THR A 162 12.71 25.08 -23.69
C THR A 162 13.50 25.41 -24.94
N ILE A 163 13.03 25.03 -26.12
CA ILE A 163 13.67 25.36 -27.41
C ILE A 163 13.80 26.88 -27.57
N THR A 164 12.70 27.60 -27.33
CA THR A 164 12.68 29.05 -27.45
C THR A 164 13.67 29.72 -26.48
N ALA A 165 13.69 29.27 -25.22
CA ALA A 165 14.64 29.75 -24.22
C ALA A 165 16.09 29.47 -24.61
N LEU A 166 16.41 28.26 -25.11
CA LEU A 166 17.75 27.91 -25.53
C LEU A 166 18.21 28.72 -26.78
N ILE A 167 17.31 28.98 -27.73
CA ILE A 167 17.59 29.85 -28.87
C ILE A 167 17.88 31.28 -28.40
N PHE A 168 17.06 31.80 -27.44
CA PHE A 168 17.27 33.11 -26.87
C PHE A 168 18.60 33.22 -26.11
N VAL A 169 18.93 32.23 -25.28
CA VAL A 169 20.22 32.15 -24.57
C VAL A 169 21.39 32.13 -25.57
N ARG A 170 21.29 31.30 -26.63
CA ARG A 170 22.30 31.24 -27.69
C ARG A 170 22.51 32.60 -28.38
N SER A 171 21.44 33.33 -28.65
CA SER A 171 21.55 34.66 -29.30
C SER A 171 22.27 35.65 -28.41
N LYS A 172 22.04 35.61 -27.11
CA LYS A 172 22.71 36.49 -26.11
C LYS A 172 24.17 36.13 -25.85
N ILE A 173 24.51 34.85 -25.87
CA ILE A 173 25.87 34.33 -25.69
C ILE A 173 26.71 34.61 -26.98
N GLY A 174 26.09 34.40 -28.13
CA GLY A 174 26.74 34.60 -29.45
C GLY A 174 27.21 36.04 -29.68
N GLU A 175 26.54 37.05 -29.10
CA GLU A 175 26.98 38.47 -29.14
C GLU A 175 28.23 38.72 -28.28
N LYS A 176 28.52 37.91 -27.27
CA LYS A 176 29.60 38.13 -26.29
C LYS A 176 30.79 37.18 -26.39
N ARG A 177 30.69 36.02 -27.06
CA ARG A 177 31.75 35.02 -27.19
C ARG A 177 31.60 34.23 -28.47
N LYS A 178 32.70 34.13 -29.28
CA LYS A 178 32.84 33.15 -30.38
C LYS A 178 32.83 31.69 -29.92
N ALA A 179 32.34 31.38 -28.72
CA ALA A 179 32.35 30.08 -28.08
C ALA A 179 30.96 29.43 -27.97
N GLY A 180 30.04 29.71 -28.89
CA GLY A 180 28.68 29.14 -28.90
C GLY A 180 28.54 27.73 -29.52
N GLY A 181 29.65 26.98 -29.67
CA GLY A 181 29.63 25.71 -30.41
C GLY A 181 28.89 24.55 -29.71
N TRP A 182 28.60 24.61 -28.42
CA TRP A 182 27.92 23.56 -27.69
C TRP A 182 26.38 23.65 -27.71
N LEU A 183 25.80 24.81 -28.06
CA LEU A 183 24.36 25.01 -28.28
C LEU A 183 24.05 25.07 -29.79
N ASP A 184 24.43 24.04 -30.50
CA ASP A 184 24.08 23.93 -31.93
C ASP A 184 22.60 23.54 -32.11
N ASN A 185 22.14 23.51 -33.34
CA ASN A 185 20.73 23.19 -33.62
C ASN A 185 20.35 21.78 -33.20
N TRP A 186 21.30 20.81 -33.32
CA TRP A 186 21.05 19.43 -32.91
C TRP A 186 20.95 19.31 -31.39
N THR A 187 21.80 19.95 -30.63
CA THR A 187 21.73 19.99 -29.16
C THR A 187 20.39 20.57 -28.69
N ILE A 188 19.97 21.72 -29.28
CA ILE A 188 18.66 22.32 -28.92
C ILE A 188 17.51 21.39 -29.29
N PHE A 189 17.56 20.74 -30.45
CA PHE A 189 16.56 19.78 -30.87
C PHE A 189 16.48 18.57 -29.90
N VAL A 190 17.63 17.96 -29.61
CA VAL A 190 17.69 16.79 -28.71
C VAL A 190 17.17 17.18 -27.29
N ILE A 191 17.59 18.30 -26.75
CA ILE A 191 17.10 18.74 -25.43
C ILE A 191 15.59 18.95 -25.48
N GLY A 192 15.07 19.69 -26.44
CA GLY A 192 13.65 20.03 -26.51
C GLY A 192 12.75 18.82 -26.84
N VAL A 193 13.15 17.96 -27.80
CA VAL A 193 12.27 16.93 -28.36
C VAL A 193 12.49 15.56 -27.70
N VAL A 194 13.65 15.31 -27.10
CA VAL A 194 13.97 14.02 -26.48
C VAL A 194 14.08 14.16 -24.97
N VAL A 195 14.97 15.03 -24.47
CA VAL A 195 15.28 15.09 -23.04
C VAL A 195 14.08 15.62 -22.24
N VAL A 196 13.48 16.73 -22.66
CA VAL A 196 12.33 17.31 -21.94
C VAL A 196 11.14 16.35 -21.89
N PRO A 197 10.66 15.75 -22.99
CA PRO A 197 9.62 14.74 -22.94
C PRO A 197 9.98 13.51 -22.09
N ALA A 198 11.24 13.04 -22.15
CA ALA A 198 11.71 11.93 -21.33
C ALA A 198 11.61 12.25 -19.83
N PHE A 199 12.04 13.44 -19.40
CA PHE A 199 11.89 13.88 -18.00
C PHE A 199 10.43 14.04 -17.57
N ILE A 200 9.56 14.56 -18.44
CA ILE A 200 8.12 14.64 -18.18
C ILE A 200 7.56 13.22 -17.98
N THR A 201 7.87 12.30 -18.88
CA THR A 201 7.45 10.89 -18.79
C THR A 201 7.95 10.26 -17.50
N LEU A 202 9.22 10.44 -17.17
CA LEU A 202 9.80 9.92 -15.94
C LEU A 202 9.09 10.47 -14.70
N GLY A 203 8.81 11.77 -14.65
CA GLY A 203 8.06 12.39 -13.54
C GLY A 203 6.66 11.80 -13.35
N PHE A 204 5.98 11.46 -14.46
CA PHE A 204 4.68 10.76 -14.38
C PHE A 204 4.82 9.31 -13.94
N MET A 205 5.84 8.58 -14.42
CA MET A 205 6.06 7.16 -14.08
C MET A 205 6.50 6.97 -12.62
N VAL A 206 7.31 7.88 -12.10
CA VAL A 206 7.79 7.84 -10.71
C VAL A 206 6.65 8.06 -9.71
N GLY A 207 5.57 8.69 -10.13
CA GLY A 207 4.40 8.95 -9.30
C GLY A 207 4.57 10.15 -8.36
N LYS A 208 3.44 10.67 -7.89
CA LYS A 208 3.39 11.89 -7.07
C LYS A 208 4.10 11.76 -5.72
N HIS A 209 4.10 10.58 -5.11
CA HIS A 209 4.69 10.33 -3.80
C HIS A 209 6.21 10.47 -3.75
N ASN A 210 6.87 10.29 -4.90
CA ASN A 210 8.32 10.39 -5.00
C ASN A 210 8.83 11.79 -5.34
N LEU A 211 7.91 12.75 -5.52
CA LEU A 211 8.29 14.14 -5.74
C LEU A 211 8.58 14.85 -4.40
N PRO A 212 9.77 15.46 -4.23
CA PRO A 212 10.22 16.00 -2.92
C PRO A 212 9.34 17.11 -2.35
N TRP A 213 8.55 17.77 -3.18
CA TRP A 213 7.67 18.89 -2.82
C TRP A 213 6.20 18.50 -2.68
N TRP A 214 5.85 17.21 -2.81
CA TRP A 214 4.47 16.78 -2.68
C TRP A 214 4.08 16.65 -1.21
N GLU A 215 2.84 17.05 -0.87
CA GLU A 215 2.31 17.12 0.50
C GLU A 215 2.31 15.81 1.30
N PHE A 216 2.52 14.68 0.62
CA PHE A 216 2.47 13.36 1.25
C PHE A 216 3.65 13.06 2.18
N ARG A 217 4.81 13.66 1.94
CA ARG A 217 5.98 13.50 2.82
C ARG A 217 5.78 14.33 4.08
N GLY A 218 5.21 13.74 5.12
CA GLY A 218 5.01 14.37 6.42
C GLY A 218 3.58 14.32 6.93
N THR A 219 2.62 13.93 6.10
CA THR A 219 1.27 13.64 6.58
C THR A 219 1.20 12.24 7.18
N GLU A 220 0.53 12.11 8.32
CA GLU A 220 0.37 10.87 9.05
C GLU A 220 -0.58 9.89 8.31
N VAL A 221 -1.61 10.46 7.67
CA VAL A 221 -2.61 9.74 6.89
C VAL A 221 -2.77 10.40 5.51
N VAL A 222 -2.81 9.58 4.48
CA VAL A 222 -3.02 10.01 3.10
C VAL A 222 -4.25 9.33 2.50
N LYS A 223 -4.97 10.06 1.65
CA LYS A 223 -6.06 9.50 0.85
C LYS A 223 -5.46 8.77 -0.35
N MET A 224 -5.92 7.54 -0.58
CA MET A 224 -5.52 6.74 -1.73
C MET A 224 -6.50 6.89 -2.88
N ASN A 225 -6.01 6.68 -4.10
CA ASN A 225 -6.86 6.53 -5.29
C ASN A 225 -7.58 5.17 -5.28
N SER A 226 -8.65 5.06 -6.05
CA SER A 226 -9.29 3.79 -6.35
C SER A 226 -8.34 2.84 -7.11
N GLY A 227 -8.50 1.54 -6.91
CA GLY A 227 -7.71 0.51 -7.61
C GLY A 227 -6.33 0.26 -7.01
N GLY A 228 -6.14 0.56 -5.73
CA GLY A 228 -4.91 0.21 -5.00
C GLY A 228 -4.70 -1.30 -4.94
N CYS A 229 -3.52 -1.80 -5.41
CA CYS A 229 -3.14 -3.20 -5.33
C CYS A 229 -2.92 -3.61 -3.87
N CYS A 230 -3.21 -4.87 -3.65
CA CYS A 230 -2.59 -5.74 -2.63
C CYS A 230 -3.21 -5.63 -1.23
N THR A 231 -3.28 -6.77 -0.54
CA THR A 231 -3.95 -6.93 0.77
C THR A 231 -2.97 -7.14 1.94
N GLN A 232 -1.67 -6.92 1.72
CA GLN A 232 -0.59 -7.32 2.64
C GLN A 232 -0.78 -6.85 4.09
N ALA A 233 -1.26 -5.61 4.29
CA ALA A 233 -1.50 -5.09 5.62
C ALA A 233 -2.57 -4.00 5.58
N MET A 234 -3.78 -4.35 5.97
CA MET A 234 -4.96 -3.47 5.95
C MET A 234 -5.65 -3.49 7.31
N VAL A 235 -5.96 -2.30 7.82
CA VAL A 235 -6.73 -2.09 9.04
C VAL A 235 -8.12 -1.60 8.69
N PHE A 236 -9.15 -2.29 9.17
CA PHE A 236 -10.55 -2.00 8.92
C PHE A 236 -11.24 -1.48 10.18
N PRO A 237 -12.07 -0.42 10.11
CA PRO A 237 -12.95 -0.09 11.21
C PRO A 237 -14.02 -1.19 11.35
N ARG A 238 -14.30 -1.57 12.58
CA ARG A 238 -15.22 -2.68 12.89
C ARG A 238 -16.59 -2.55 12.22
N GLU A 239 -17.12 -1.35 12.17
CA GLU A 239 -18.44 -1.07 11.59
C GLU A 239 -18.54 -1.42 10.10
N GLN A 240 -17.42 -1.43 9.36
CA GLN A 240 -17.38 -1.76 7.93
C GLN A 240 -17.22 -3.26 7.66
N VAL A 241 -16.74 -4.02 8.67
CA VAL A 241 -16.34 -5.42 8.46
C VAL A 241 -17.52 -6.33 8.12
N GLU A 242 -18.70 -6.12 8.72
CA GLU A 242 -19.86 -6.98 8.45
C GLU A 242 -20.36 -6.83 7.00
N GLY A 243 -20.45 -5.58 6.51
CA GLY A 243 -20.81 -5.29 5.12
C GLY A 243 -19.78 -5.86 4.15
N LEU A 244 -18.48 -5.67 4.43
CA LEU A 244 -17.40 -6.20 3.63
C LEU A 244 -17.42 -7.73 3.57
N ARG A 245 -17.58 -8.42 4.69
CA ARG A 245 -17.70 -9.89 4.75
C ARG A 245 -18.87 -10.41 3.92
N SER A 246 -20.02 -9.77 4.04
CA SER A 246 -21.22 -10.10 3.28
C SER A 246 -20.99 -9.94 1.78
N TYR A 247 -20.36 -8.85 1.38
CA TYR A 247 -20.02 -8.60 -0.02
C TYR A 247 -19.04 -9.63 -0.58
N LEU A 248 -17.93 -9.89 0.12
CA LEU A 248 -16.92 -10.87 -0.29
C LEU A 248 -17.51 -12.28 -0.39
N THR A 249 -18.32 -12.68 0.58
CA THR A 249 -19.01 -13.98 0.57
C THR A 249 -20.01 -14.08 -0.59
N GLY A 250 -20.74 -13.02 -0.86
CA GLY A 250 -21.72 -12.99 -1.97
C GLY A 250 -21.06 -13.07 -3.35
N ARG A 251 -19.87 -12.50 -3.51
CA ARG A 251 -19.07 -12.60 -4.73
C ARG A 251 -18.41 -13.98 -4.89
N GLY A 252 -17.95 -14.55 -3.80
CA GLY A 252 -17.43 -15.90 -3.68
C GLY A 252 -16.10 -16.18 -4.38
N SER A 253 -15.73 -15.50 -5.45
CA SER A 253 -14.49 -15.71 -6.22
C SER A 253 -13.99 -14.40 -6.83
N GLY A 254 -12.68 -14.21 -6.81
CA GLY A 254 -12.00 -13.06 -7.41
C GLY A 254 -10.69 -12.71 -6.71
N GLN A 255 -10.05 -11.66 -7.17
CA GLN A 255 -8.92 -11.07 -6.46
C GLN A 255 -9.46 -10.24 -5.30
N THR A 256 -9.08 -10.61 -4.09
CA THR A 256 -9.64 -10.04 -2.85
C THR A 256 -9.42 -8.53 -2.75
N ASP A 257 -8.24 -8.03 -3.16
CA ASP A 257 -7.92 -6.60 -3.23
C ASP A 257 -8.88 -5.84 -4.16
N LEU A 258 -9.11 -6.34 -5.38
CA LEU A 258 -10.03 -5.72 -6.32
C LEU A 258 -11.48 -5.75 -5.82
N MET A 259 -11.88 -6.83 -5.14
CA MET A 259 -13.22 -6.93 -4.55
C MET A 259 -13.42 -5.92 -3.41
N ILE A 260 -12.40 -5.68 -2.58
CA ILE A 260 -12.42 -4.64 -1.54
C ILE A 260 -12.53 -3.25 -2.18
N GLU A 261 -11.78 -3.01 -3.27
CA GLU A 261 -11.84 -1.75 -4.01
C GLU A 261 -13.22 -1.53 -4.65
N ASP A 262 -13.81 -2.57 -5.24
CA ASP A 262 -15.17 -2.52 -5.81
C ASP A 262 -16.21 -2.20 -4.72
N TYR A 263 -16.11 -2.87 -3.56
CA TYR A 263 -16.99 -2.60 -2.43
C TYR A 263 -16.89 -1.15 -1.96
N ALA A 264 -15.66 -0.66 -1.76
CA ALA A 264 -15.43 0.72 -1.36
C ALA A 264 -15.97 1.73 -2.38
N GLY A 265 -15.86 1.42 -3.68
CA GLY A 265 -16.42 2.25 -4.76
C GLY A 265 -17.95 2.28 -4.76
N ASN A 266 -18.59 1.12 -4.59
CA ASN A 266 -20.05 1.00 -4.56
C ASN A 266 -20.69 1.73 -3.37
N GLU A 267 -20.02 1.70 -2.22
CA GLU A 267 -20.49 2.32 -0.97
C GLU A 267 -19.99 3.78 -0.80
N GLY A 268 -19.23 4.31 -1.76
CA GLY A 268 -18.69 5.67 -1.70
C GLY A 268 -17.72 5.89 -0.53
N MET A 269 -16.95 4.86 -0.17
CA MET A 269 -16.02 4.91 0.96
C MET A 269 -14.65 5.43 0.56
N GLU A 270 -14.03 6.16 1.47
CA GLU A 270 -12.66 6.62 1.34
C GLU A 270 -11.64 5.51 1.61
N ARG A 271 -10.51 5.61 0.95
CA ARG A 271 -9.38 4.70 1.05
C ARG A 271 -8.21 5.46 1.64
N LEU A 272 -7.71 4.96 2.76
CA LEU A 272 -6.66 5.64 3.52
C LEU A 272 -5.40 4.79 3.57
N ALA A 273 -4.25 5.45 3.70
CA ALA A 273 -2.98 4.80 3.96
C ALA A 273 -2.12 5.64 4.91
N LEU A 274 -1.13 5.00 5.53
CA LEU A 274 -0.09 5.72 6.26
C LEU A 274 0.72 6.58 5.29
N GLY A 275 1.01 7.81 5.66
CA GLY A 275 1.91 8.68 4.89
C GLY A 275 3.35 8.15 4.84
N LYS A 276 3.75 7.42 5.89
CA LYS A 276 4.99 6.65 5.96
C LYS A 276 4.61 5.19 6.17
N GLN A 277 4.93 4.34 5.20
CA GLN A 277 4.62 2.92 5.29
C GLN A 277 5.26 2.31 6.55
N ALA A 278 4.49 1.48 7.24
CA ALA A 278 4.93 0.77 8.43
C ALA A 278 5.24 -0.71 8.16
N VAL A 279 4.99 -1.15 6.93
CA VAL A 279 5.15 -2.53 6.50
C VAL A 279 5.78 -2.55 5.12
N GLN A 280 6.67 -3.52 4.87
CA GLN A 280 7.25 -3.81 3.56
C GLN A 280 6.86 -5.23 3.12
N HIS A 281 6.39 -5.36 1.89
CA HIS A 281 6.18 -6.66 1.26
C HIS A 281 7.52 -7.26 0.84
N VAL A 282 7.75 -8.54 1.15
CA VAL A 282 8.99 -9.27 0.84
C VAL A 282 8.76 -10.56 0.06
N GLY A 283 7.50 -10.86 -0.27
CA GLY A 283 7.11 -12.05 -1.03
C GLY A 283 7.67 -12.04 -2.45
N ALA A 284 8.72 -12.81 -2.69
CA ALA A 284 9.33 -12.97 -4.00
C ALA A 284 8.81 -14.18 -4.78
N LYS A 285 8.14 -15.12 -4.11
CA LYS A 285 7.59 -16.35 -4.69
C LYS A 285 6.14 -16.51 -4.28
N SER A 286 5.29 -16.81 -5.25
CA SER A 286 3.89 -17.16 -4.96
C SER A 286 3.82 -18.56 -4.37
N SER A 287 3.11 -18.72 -3.24
CA SER A 287 2.75 -20.02 -2.66
C SER A 287 1.77 -20.81 -3.55
N ARG A 288 1.21 -20.19 -4.59
CA ARG A 288 0.18 -20.75 -5.48
C ARG A 288 0.72 -21.62 -6.60
N GLY A 289 2.02 -21.97 -6.61
CA GLY A 289 2.53 -23.12 -7.35
C GLY A 289 3.34 -22.87 -8.61
N ASP A 290 3.62 -21.66 -9.01
CA ASP A 290 4.67 -21.40 -9.97
C ASP A 290 5.93 -20.94 -9.22
N ASN A 291 6.92 -21.81 -9.21
CA ASN A 291 8.24 -21.55 -8.60
C ASN A 291 9.00 -20.38 -9.27
N GLN A 292 8.32 -19.50 -10.01
CA GLN A 292 8.92 -18.34 -10.63
C GLN A 292 9.07 -17.23 -9.60
N ILE A 293 10.26 -16.64 -9.56
CA ILE A 293 10.48 -15.42 -8.78
C ILE A 293 9.66 -14.31 -9.43
N ASN A 294 8.74 -13.73 -8.68
CA ASN A 294 8.00 -12.58 -9.14
C ASN A 294 8.89 -11.34 -9.12
N ALA A 295 9.58 -11.10 -10.23
CA ALA A 295 10.42 -9.92 -10.42
C ALA A 295 9.61 -8.59 -10.41
N MET A 296 8.28 -8.68 -10.45
CA MET A 296 7.36 -7.54 -10.37
C MET A 296 6.69 -7.44 -8.98
N SER A 297 7.29 -8.06 -7.96
CA SER A 297 6.86 -7.88 -6.58
C SER A 297 6.79 -6.40 -6.23
N THR A 298 5.70 -6.02 -5.59
CA THR A 298 5.46 -4.62 -5.20
C THR A 298 6.29 -4.24 -3.99
N TRP A 299 6.96 -3.09 -4.06
CA TRP A 299 7.86 -2.59 -3.02
C TRP A 299 7.45 -1.18 -2.60
N ALA A 300 7.66 -0.84 -1.34
CA ALA A 300 7.63 0.53 -0.85
C ALA A 300 9.06 1.11 -0.90
N PHE A 301 9.30 2.12 -1.74
CA PHE A 301 10.66 2.63 -2.00
C PHE A 301 11.30 3.33 -0.81
N HIS A 302 10.47 3.93 0.05
CA HIS A 302 10.94 4.73 1.18
C HIS A 302 10.87 4.00 2.53
N PHE A 303 10.49 2.71 2.55
CA PHE A 303 10.33 1.96 3.78
C PHE A 303 11.60 1.98 4.65
N GLU A 304 12.76 1.68 4.06
CA GLU A 304 14.04 1.67 4.80
C GLU A 304 14.47 3.05 5.30
N GLU A 305 14.14 4.13 4.59
CA GLU A 305 14.40 5.49 5.06
C GLU A 305 13.58 5.82 6.31
N TYR A 306 12.33 5.38 6.32
CA TYR A 306 11.43 5.62 7.45
C TYR A 306 11.83 4.83 8.69
N ASP A 307 12.38 3.65 8.52
CA ASP A 307 12.83 2.81 9.63
C ASP A 307 14.15 3.32 10.24
N LYS A 308 15.09 3.77 9.41
CA LYS A 308 16.35 4.38 9.87
C LYS A 308 16.17 5.65 10.71
N VAL A 309 15.18 6.45 10.39
CA VAL A 309 14.87 7.67 11.17
C VAL A 309 14.43 7.32 12.59
N SER A 310 13.72 6.21 12.79
CA SER A 310 13.35 5.74 14.13
C SER A 310 14.55 5.23 14.93
N LEU A 311 15.49 4.55 14.28
CA LEU A 311 16.71 4.05 14.91
C LEU A 311 17.66 5.15 15.38
N PHE A 312 17.79 6.24 14.62
CA PHE A 312 18.65 7.38 14.99
C PHE A 312 17.97 8.34 15.96
N GLY A 313 16.64 8.45 15.97
CA GLY A 313 15.89 9.29 16.92
C GLY A 313 16.03 8.82 18.36
N ASN A 314 16.06 7.52 18.60
CA ASN A 314 16.22 6.96 19.93
C ASN A 314 17.65 7.06 20.49
N SER A 315 18.69 7.05 19.63
CA SER A 315 20.08 7.16 20.10
C SER A 315 20.46 8.56 20.58
N LEU A 316 19.72 9.60 20.20
CA LEU A 316 19.98 10.98 20.64
C LEU A 316 19.35 11.31 22.01
N TYR A 317 18.44 10.46 22.50
CA TYR A 317 17.78 10.63 23.82
C TYR A 317 18.38 9.77 24.93
N GLU A 318 19.25 8.80 24.60
CA GLU A 318 19.94 7.96 25.62
C GLU A 318 21.28 8.58 26.09
N GLU A 319 21.78 9.64 25.46
CA GLU A 319 23.01 10.34 25.86
C GLU A 319 22.77 11.72 26.53
N SER A 320 21.56 12.05 26.90
CA SER A 320 21.23 13.25 27.67
C SER A 320 20.58 12.83 29.02
#